data_c5962c88bb9067adcd5dae19a8b6cc7e
#
_entry.id   c5962c88bb9067adcd5dae19a8b6cc7e
#
_cell.length_a   1.000
_cell.length_b   1.000
_cell.length_c   1.000
_cell.angle_alpha   90.00
_cell.angle_beta   90.00
_cell.angle_gamma   90.00
#
_symmetry.space_group_name_H-M   'P 1'
#
loop_
_entity.id
_entity.type
_entity.pdbx_description
1 polymer ?
#
loop_
_entity_poly.entity_id
_entity_poly.type
_entity_poly.pdbx_seq_one_letter_code
_entity_poly.pdbx_strand_id
1 'polypeptide(L)'
;MKVDNDLYVRDYSRCILCYKCVEACGTDAQNTFAIAVAGRGFDARISTEGAVALPESACVYCGNCIGVCPTGALMFKSEYDMREAGTWDESAQTATDTICPYCGVGCAVTLHAQDDRIVKVTSPSDSSVTDGHLCIKGRFGFEFVNNRPVT
;
A
#
# COMPACT_ATOMS: atom_id res chain seq x y z
N MET A 1 7.53 1.45 15.07
CA MET A 1 7.57 1.05 13.67
C MET A 1 7.68 -0.47 13.56
N LYS A 2 6.97 -1.09 12.60
CA LYS A 2 7.02 -2.54 12.30
C LYS A 2 7.33 -2.75 10.82
N VAL A 3 8.30 -3.61 10.53
CA VAL A 3 8.65 -4.05 9.17
C VAL A 3 8.41 -5.55 9.13
N ASP A 4 7.22 -5.96 8.71
CA ASP A 4 6.80 -7.36 8.74
C ASP A 4 7.10 -8.09 7.42
N ASN A 5 7.39 -7.35 6.35
CA ASN A 5 7.63 -7.87 4.99
C ASN A 5 8.37 -6.84 4.13
N ASP A 6 8.74 -7.24 2.91
CA ASP A 6 9.47 -6.39 1.96
C ASP A 6 8.59 -5.45 1.13
N LEU A 7 7.27 -5.45 1.33
CA LEU A 7 6.33 -4.68 0.52
C LEU A 7 5.96 -3.35 1.17
N TYR A 8 5.76 -3.33 2.50
CA TYR A 8 5.33 -2.13 3.21
C TYR A 8 5.71 -2.12 4.69
N VAL A 9 5.71 -0.94 5.27
CA VAL A 9 6.00 -0.69 6.68
C VAL A 9 4.78 -0.15 7.41
N ARG A 10 4.73 -0.36 8.73
CA ARG A 10 3.71 0.15 9.63
C ARG A 10 4.34 0.98 10.73
N ASP A 11 4.06 2.27 10.75
CA ASP A 11 4.48 3.18 11.82
C ASP A 11 3.27 3.83 12.48
N TYR A 12 2.70 3.14 13.43
CA TYR A 12 1.50 3.61 14.13
C TYR A 12 1.72 4.82 15.05
N SER A 13 2.98 5.30 15.23
CA SER A 13 3.23 6.58 15.86
C SER A 13 2.65 7.76 15.07
N ARG A 14 2.46 7.57 13.76
CA ARG A 14 1.83 8.53 12.84
C ARG A 14 0.32 8.34 12.70
N CYS A 15 -0.25 7.34 13.38
CA CYS A 15 -1.66 6.99 13.22
C CYS A 15 -2.57 7.96 13.97
N ILE A 16 -3.56 8.51 13.28
CA ILE A 16 -4.58 9.40 13.83
C ILE A 16 -5.92 8.69 14.12
N LEU A 17 -5.94 7.35 14.05
CA LEU A 17 -7.13 6.52 14.28
C LEU A 17 -8.34 6.90 13.41
N CYS A 18 -8.12 7.25 12.16
CA CYS A 18 -9.18 7.59 11.21
C CYS A 18 -9.97 6.39 10.67
N TYR A 19 -9.53 5.17 10.96
CA TYR A 19 -10.13 3.87 10.61
C TYR A 19 -10.22 3.54 9.11
N LYS A 20 -9.83 4.41 8.19
CA LYS A 20 -9.87 4.16 6.74
C LYS A 20 -9.19 2.86 6.32
N CYS A 21 -8.05 2.54 6.94
CA CYS A 21 -7.33 1.28 6.66
C CYS A 21 -8.10 0.04 7.12
N VAL A 22 -8.86 0.14 8.21
CA VAL A 22 -9.73 -0.94 8.71
C VAL A 22 -10.87 -1.18 7.74
N GLU A 23 -11.53 -0.11 7.28
CA GLU A 23 -12.62 -0.20 6.30
C GLU A 23 -12.12 -0.74 4.95
N ALA A 24 -10.99 -0.27 4.44
CA ALA A 24 -10.39 -0.78 3.20
C ALA A 24 -9.95 -2.26 3.32
N CYS A 25 -9.52 -2.71 4.49
CA CYS A 25 -9.25 -4.13 4.77
C CYS A 25 -10.54 -4.94 4.94
N GLY A 26 -11.60 -4.29 5.41
CA GLY A 26 -12.92 -4.83 5.66
C GLY A 26 -13.88 -4.66 4.48
N THR A 27 -15.01 -4.02 4.77
CA THR A 27 -16.20 -3.98 3.90
C THR A 27 -16.03 -3.15 2.64
N ASP A 28 -15.15 -2.15 2.63
CA ASP A 28 -15.02 -1.26 1.47
C ASP A 28 -14.32 -1.94 0.30
N ALA A 29 -13.34 -2.83 0.55
CA ALA A 29 -12.57 -3.40 -0.54
C ALA A 29 -12.24 -4.89 -0.39
N GLN A 30 -11.49 -5.28 0.66
CA GLN A 30 -10.79 -6.58 0.66
C GLN A 30 -11.55 -7.70 1.35
N ASN A 31 -12.43 -7.41 2.30
CA ASN A 31 -13.20 -8.37 3.11
C ASN A 31 -12.34 -9.42 3.86
N THR A 32 -11.10 -9.10 4.21
CA THR A 32 -10.23 -9.99 4.98
C THR A 32 -10.19 -9.69 6.46
N PHE A 33 -10.48 -8.43 6.84
CA PHE A 33 -10.48 -7.99 8.23
C PHE A 33 -9.18 -8.33 8.99
N ALA A 34 -8.05 -8.31 8.29
CA ALA A 34 -6.75 -8.65 8.87
C ALA A 34 -6.28 -7.65 9.93
N ILE A 35 -6.77 -6.40 9.84
CA ILE A 35 -6.52 -5.34 10.82
C ILE A 35 -7.83 -4.78 11.32
N ALA A 36 -7.85 -4.45 12.61
CA ALA A 36 -9.00 -3.89 13.31
C ALA A 36 -8.54 -2.93 14.41
N VAL A 37 -9.48 -2.30 15.09
CA VAL A 37 -9.21 -1.51 16.29
C VAL A 37 -9.05 -2.45 17.47
N ALA A 38 -7.91 -2.39 18.15
CA ALA A 38 -7.64 -3.07 19.40
C ALA A 38 -7.58 -2.07 20.55
N GLY A 39 -7.97 -2.51 21.75
CA GLY A 39 -8.04 -1.66 22.93
C GLY A 39 -9.23 -0.72 22.89
N ARG A 40 -9.26 0.21 23.85
CA ARG A 40 -10.32 1.23 23.96
C ARG A 40 -9.79 2.49 24.63
N GLY A 41 -10.51 3.60 24.46
CA GLY A 41 -10.11 4.89 25.03
C GLY A 41 -8.72 5.31 24.53
N PHE A 42 -7.85 5.71 25.43
CA PHE A 42 -6.48 6.14 25.09
C PHE A 42 -5.56 4.98 24.64
N ASP A 43 -5.94 3.73 24.91
CA ASP A 43 -5.19 2.55 24.46
C ASP A 43 -5.64 2.03 23.09
N ALA A 44 -6.61 2.70 22.47
CA ALA A 44 -7.10 2.31 21.14
C ALA A 44 -5.97 2.41 20.09
N ARG A 45 -5.82 1.36 19.30
CA ARG A 45 -4.81 1.28 18.23
C ARG A 45 -5.25 0.36 17.11
N ILE A 46 -4.70 0.54 15.93
CA ILE A 46 -4.87 -0.41 14.84
C ILE A 46 -3.93 -1.61 15.08
N SER A 47 -4.47 -2.82 14.97
CA SER A 47 -3.70 -4.04 15.21
C SER A 47 -4.27 -5.21 14.38
N THR A 48 -3.47 -6.23 14.23
CA THR A 48 -3.89 -7.57 13.85
C THR A 48 -4.45 -8.31 15.07
N GLU A 49 -5.19 -9.39 14.86
CA GLU A 49 -5.62 -10.28 15.93
C GLU A 49 -4.40 -10.77 16.73
N GLY A 50 -4.45 -10.73 18.05
CA GLY A 50 -3.33 -11.13 18.91
C GLY A 50 -2.05 -10.28 18.74
N ALA A 51 -2.10 -9.17 18.00
CA ALA A 51 -0.96 -8.32 17.67
C ALA A 51 0.19 -9.03 16.92
N VAL A 52 -0.11 -10.14 16.23
CA VAL A 52 0.84 -10.89 15.42
C VAL A 52 1.33 -10.06 14.22
N ALA A 53 2.41 -10.48 13.58
CA ALA A 53 2.88 -9.89 12.33
C ALA A 53 1.85 -10.09 11.20
N LEU A 54 1.83 -9.20 10.21
CA LEU A 54 0.89 -9.30 9.09
C LEU A 54 0.98 -10.64 8.34
N PRO A 55 2.18 -11.22 8.11
CA PRO A 55 2.30 -12.55 7.50
C PRO A 55 1.61 -13.69 8.27
N GLU A 56 1.42 -13.52 9.58
CA GLU A 56 0.79 -14.50 10.47
C GLU A 56 -0.72 -14.24 10.64
N SER A 57 -1.24 -13.21 9.98
CA SER A 57 -2.64 -12.78 10.06
C SER A 57 -3.41 -13.17 8.78
N ALA A 58 -4.69 -12.77 8.69
CA ALA A 58 -5.51 -12.92 7.47
C ALA A 58 -5.10 -11.95 6.35
N CYS A 59 -3.97 -11.27 6.43
CA CYS A 59 -3.51 -10.30 5.45
C CYS A 59 -3.19 -10.96 4.10
N VAL A 60 -3.76 -10.42 3.02
CA VAL A 60 -3.52 -10.87 1.64
C VAL A 60 -2.57 -9.93 0.87
N TYR A 61 -1.90 -9.03 1.56
CA TYR A 61 -0.89 -8.11 1.01
C TYR A 61 -1.38 -7.21 -0.12
N CYS A 62 -2.67 -6.90 -0.20
CA CYS A 62 -3.22 -6.05 -1.25
C CYS A 62 -2.73 -4.60 -1.18
N GLY A 63 -2.34 -4.12 0.00
CA GLY A 63 -1.87 -2.74 0.22
C GLY A 63 -2.98 -1.68 0.14
N ASN A 64 -4.26 -2.05 0.12
CA ASN A 64 -5.35 -1.06 0.08
C ASN A 64 -5.35 -0.15 1.32
N CYS A 65 -4.93 -0.68 2.46
CA CYS A 65 -4.74 0.10 3.68
C CYS A 65 -3.66 1.19 3.54
N ILE A 66 -2.64 0.98 2.69
CA ILE A 66 -1.63 2.00 2.37
C ILE A 66 -2.26 3.13 1.54
N GLY A 67 -3.02 2.74 0.51
CA GLY A 67 -3.64 3.69 -0.43
C GLY A 67 -4.60 4.69 0.23
N VAL A 68 -5.20 4.32 1.37
CA VAL A 68 -6.16 5.17 2.09
C VAL A 68 -5.57 5.84 3.34
N CYS A 69 -4.31 5.54 3.71
CA CYS A 69 -3.72 6.11 4.91
C CYS A 69 -3.30 7.57 4.70
N PRO A 70 -3.92 8.55 5.39
CA PRO A 70 -3.65 9.97 5.13
C PRO A 70 -2.34 10.48 5.76
N THR A 71 -1.75 9.72 6.70
CA THR A 71 -0.60 10.18 7.49
C THR A 71 0.69 9.44 7.20
N GLY A 72 0.65 8.45 6.28
CA GLY A 72 1.80 7.57 6.04
C GLY A 72 2.15 6.66 7.22
N ALA A 73 1.19 6.38 8.11
CA ALA A 73 1.35 5.35 9.13
C ALA A 73 1.49 3.95 8.51
N LEU A 74 0.93 3.78 7.32
CA LEU A 74 1.10 2.64 6.44
C LEU A 74 1.70 3.19 5.13
N MET A 75 2.83 2.63 4.70
CA MET A 75 3.63 3.19 3.61
C MET A 75 4.29 2.06 2.81
N PHE A 76 4.51 2.27 1.52
CA PHE A 76 5.33 1.37 0.71
C PHE A 76 6.75 1.26 1.30
N LYS A 77 7.31 0.05 1.30
CA LYS A 77 8.70 -0.15 1.75
C LYS A 77 9.69 0.63 0.88
N SER A 78 9.48 0.64 -0.43
CA SER A 78 10.28 1.43 -1.38
C SER A 78 10.27 2.93 -1.05
N GLU A 79 9.09 3.50 -0.78
CA GLU A 79 8.96 4.90 -0.37
C GLU A 79 9.66 5.14 0.97
N TYR A 80 9.46 4.25 1.95
CA TYR A 80 10.08 4.36 3.26
C TYR A 80 11.61 4.37 3.15
N ASP A 81 12.18 3.41 2.43
CA ASP A 81 13.64 3.29 2.27
C ASP A 81 14.24 4.51 1.56
N MET A 82 13.56 5.03 0.55
CA MET A 82 14.02 6.25 -0.14
C MET A 82 13.91 7.49 0.75
N ARG A 83 12.88 7.60 1.60
CA ARG A 83 12.76 8.70 2.58
C ARG A 83 13.86 8.63 3.63
N GLU A 84 14.17 7.44 4.15
CA GLU A 84 15.29 7.25 5.10
C GLU A 84 16.65 7.57 4.47
N ALA A 85 16.83 7.23 3.19
CA ALA A 85 18.04 7.58 2.43
C ALA A 85 18.11 9.05 1.98
N GLY A 86 17.03 9.82 2.16
CA GLY A 86 16.94 11.21 1.68
C GLY A 86 16.86 11.35 0.16
N THR A 87 16.47 10.28 -0.55
CA THR A 87 16.38 10.26 -2.02
C THR A 87 14.95 10.35 -2.55
N TRP A 88 13.95 10.35 -1.68
CA TRP A 88 12.56 10.52 -2.09
C TRP A 88 12.26 11.96 -2.49
N ASP A 89 11.88 12.17 -3.74
CA ASP A 89 11.51 13.49 -4.27
C ASP A 89 10.22 13.39 -5.10
N GLU A 90 9.11 13.80 -4.52
CA GLU A 90 7.81 13.78 -5.22
C GLU A 90 7.77 14.73 -6.42
N SER A 91 8.57 15.80 -6.41
CA SER A 91 8.63 16.76 -7.51
C SER A 91 9.39 16.21 -8.74
N ALA A 92 10.27 15.23 -8.53
CA ALA A 92 11.01 14.55 -9.59
C ALA A 92 10.25 13.32 -10.13
N GLN A 93 9.11 12.96 -9.52
CA GLN A 93 8.33 11.80 -9.98
C GLN A 93 7.44 12.13 -11.16
N THR A 94 7.36 11.17 -12.08
CA THR A 94 6.35 11.16 -13.15
C THR A 94 5.27 10.17 -12.79
N ALA A 95 4.00 10.57 -12.95
CA ALA A 95 2.84 9.72 -12.79
C ALA A 95 2.25 9.37 -14.17
N THR A 96 2.13 8.08 -14.47
CA THR A 96 1.61 7.61 -15.76
C THR A 96 0.50 6.61 -15.52
N ASP A 97 -0.69 6.91 -16.08
CA ASP A 97 -1.83 6.02 -16.00
C ASP A 97 -1.74 4.93 -17.06
N THR A 98 -2.07 3.71 -16.67
CA THR A 98 -2.09 2.55 -17.56
C THR A 98 -3.03 1.46 -17.00
N ILE A 99 -3.05 0.33 -17.65
CA ILE A 99 -3.83 -0.84 -17.24
C ILE A 99 -2.91 -1.91 -16.69
N CYS A 100 -3.31 -2.51 -15.58
CA CYS A 100 -2.58 -3.62 -14.96
C CYS A 100 -2.46 -4.81 -15.93
N PRO A 101 -1.26 -5.37 -16.15
CA PRO A 101 -1.03 -6.43 -17.15
C PRO A 101 -1.32 -7.84 -16.66
N TYR A 102 -1.73 -8.03 -15.38
CA TYR A 102 -1.73 -9.35 -14.77
C TYR A 102 -2.96 -10.21 -15.05
N CYS A 103 -4.14 -9.62 -15.20
CA CYS A 103 -5.36 -10.39 -15.43
C CYS A 103 -6.41 -9.58 -16.19
N GLY A 104 -7.51 -10.27 -16.58
CA GLY A 104 -8.59 -9.69 -17.37
C GLY A 104 -9.52 -8.71 -16.64
N VAL A 105 -9.30 -8.42 -15.37
CA VAL A 105 -10.06 -7.39 -14.63
C VAL A 105 -9.85 -6.00 -15.22
N GLY A 106 -8.63 -5.72 -15.75
CA GLY A 106 -8.36 -4.44 -16.40
C GLY A 106 -8.25 -3.27 -15.42
N CYS A 107 -7.68 -3.51 -14.24
CA CYS A 107 -7.51 -2.47 -13.24
C CYS A 107 -6.72 -1.29 -13.78
N ALA A 108 -7.25 -0.08 -13.62
CA ALA A 108 -6.50 1.15 -13.88
C ALA A 108 -5.43 1.31 -12.78
N VAL A 109 -4.20 1.57 -13.19
CA VAL A 109 -3.07 1.80 -12.28
C VAL A 109 -2.30 3.05 -12.69
N THR A 110 -1.81 3.79 -11.70
CA THR A 110 -0.91 4.93 -11.87
C THR A 110 0.48 4.51 -11.44
N LEU A 111 1.41 4.50 -12.38
CA LEU A 111 2.82 4.21 -12.13
C LEU A 111 3.54 5.49 -11.72
N HIS A 112 4.15 5.49 -10.54
CA HIS A 112 5.00 6.59 -10.08
C HIS A 112 6.46 6.20 -10.30
N ALA A 113 7.14 6.93 -11.17
CA ALA A 113 8.55 6.66 -11.50
C ALA A 113 9.43 7.83 -11.08
N GLN A 114 10.57 7.50 -10.50
CA GLN A 114 11.66 8.41 -10.16
C GLN A 114 12.98 7.79 -10.64
N ASP A 115 13.83 8.59 -11.30
CA ASP A 115 15.12 8.14 -11.82
C ASP A 115 14.99 6.88 -12.71
N ASP A 116 14.00 6.89 -13.60
CA ASP A 116 13.70 5.80 -14.55
C ASP A 116 13.32 4.45 -13.90
N ARG A 117 12.91 4.47 -12.63
CA ARG A 117 12.44 3.30 -11.87
C ARG A 117 11.05 3.55 -11.31
N ILE A 118 10.19 2.54 -11.40
CA ILE A 118 8.89 2.59 -10.72
C ILE A 118 9.15 2.45 -9.22
N VAL A 119 8.68 3.42 -8.44
CA VAL A 119 8.87 3.45 -6.98
C VAL A 119 7.62 3.06 -6.21
N LYS A 120 6.44 3.29 -6.78
CA LYS A 120 5.16 2.82 -6.25
C LYS A 120 4.09 2.75 -7.34
N VAL A 121 3.03 2.00 -7.07
CA VAL A 121 1.84 1.92 -7.93
C VAL A 121 0.60 2.21 -7.11
N THR A 122 -0.21 3.12 -7.60
CA THR A 122 -1.52 3.48 -7.04
C THR A 122 -2.64 3.16 -8.03
N SER A 123 -3.88 3.33 -7.64
CA SER A 123 -5.02 3.28 -8.54
C SER A 123 -5.84 4.56 -8.40
N PRO A 124 -6.34 5.14 -9.50
CA PRO A 124 -7.23 6.29 -9.43
C PRO A 124 -8.50 5.97 -8.63
N SER A 125 -8.90 6.88 -7.73
CA SER A 125 -10.10 6.70 -6.90
C SER A 125 -11.41 6.84 -7.67
N ASP A 126 -11.36 7.37 -8.88
CA ASP A 126 -12.49 7.54 -9.81
C ASP A 126 -12.57 6.41 -10.85
N SER A 127 -11.74 5.37 -10.72
CA SER A 127 -11.78 4.21 -11.60
C SER A 127 -13.06 3.40 -11.38
N SER A 128 -13.88 3.26 -12.42
CA SER A 128 -15.11 2.46 -12.37
C SER A 128 -14.89 0.96 -12.17
N VAL A 129 -13.66 0.48 -12.32
CA VAL A 129 -13.29 -0.94 -12.15
C VAL A 129 -12.77 -1.23 -10.76
N THR A 130 -11.97 -0.33 -10.20
CA THR A 130 -11.20 -0.61 -8.98
C THR A 130 -11.53 0.31 -7.82
N ASP A 131 -12.13 1.47 -8.08
CA ASP A 131 -12.45 2.46 -7.06
C ASP A 131 -11.23 2.77 -6.13
N GLY A 132 -10.04 2.85 -6.72
CA GLY A 132 -8.78 3.07 -6.00
C GLY A 132 -8.14 1.84 -5.36
N HIS A 133 -8.77 0.66 -5.47
CA HIS A 133 -8.30 -0.56 -4.82
C HIS A 133 -7.62 -1.52 -5.80
N LEU A 134 -6.58 -2.21 -5.32
CA LEU A 134 -5.79 -3.16 -6.11
C LEU A 134 -5.57 -4.45 -5.33
N CYS A 135 -5.26 -5.52 -6.05
CA CYS A 135 -4.70 -6.72 -5.44
C CYS A 135 -3.17 -6.60 -5.30
N ILE A 136 -2.55 -7.58 -4.63
CA ILE A 136 -1.09 -7.64 -4.44
C ILE A 136 -0.32 -7.49 -5.76
N LYS A 137 -0.75 -8.15 -6.83
CA LYS A 137 -0.05 -8.13 -8.12
C LYS A 137 -0.05 -6.73 -8.75
N GLY A 138 -1.21 -6.07 -8.81
CA GLY A 138 -1.32 -4.73 -9.37
C GLY A 138 -0.54 -3.70 -8.58
N ARG A 139 -0.50 -3.82 -7.26
CA ARG A 139 0.14 -2.85 -6.38
C ARG A 139 1.65 -3.03 -6.24
N PHE A 140 2.13 -4.25 -6.17
CA PHE A 140 3.53 -4.54 -5.85
C PHE A 140 4.28 -5.30 -6.95
N GLY A 141 3.59 -5.78 -7.97
CA GLY A 141 4.19 -6.64 -8.99
C GLY A 141 4.97 -5.90 -10.09
N PHE A 142 5.49 -4.71 -9.85
CA PHE A 142 6.16 -3.88 -10.86
C PHE A 142 7.68 -4.13 -10.99
N GLU A 143 8.29 -4.91 -10.12
CA GLU A 143 9.74 -5.13 -10.11
C GLU A 143 10.27 -5.76 -11.40
N PHE A 144 9.45 -6.52 -12.14
CA PHE A 144 9.87 -7.07 -13.43
C PHE A 144 10.18 -5.97 -14.46
N VAL A 145 9.54 -4.80 -14.34
CA VAL A 145 9.82 -3.64 -15.20
C VAL A 145 11.16 -3.03 -14.83
N ASN A 146 11.41 -2.85 -13.52
CA ASN A 146 12.67 -2.29 -13.01
C ASN A 146 13.89 -3.18 -13.31
N ASN A 147 13.68 -4.51 -13.33
CA ASN A 147 14.76 -5.49 -13.48
C ASN A 147 14.93 -6.00 -14.92
N ARG A 148 14.24 -5.39 -15.90
CA ARG A 148 14.43 -5.75 -17.31
C ARG A 148 15.89 -5.45 -17.75
N PRO A 149 16.51 -6.33 -18.57
CA PRO A 149 17.81 -6.01 -19.16
C PRO A 149 17.68 -4.78 -20.05
N VAL A 150 18.59 -3.83 -19.87
CA VAL A 150 18.73 -2.70 -20.79
C VAL A 150 19.35 -3.25 -22.06
N THR A 151 18.58 -3.36 -23.14
CA THR A 151 19.06 -3.74 -24.47
C THR A 151 19.58 -2.55 -25.24
#